data_2dc0b930f6fd700b3f2a8458baf55125
#
_entry.id   2dc0b930f6fd700b3f2a8458baf55125
#
_cell.length_a   1.000
_cell.length_b   1.000
_cell.length_c   1.000
_cell.angle_alpha   90.00
_cell.angle_beta   90.00
_cell.angle_gamma   90.00
#
_symmetry.space_group_name_H-M   'P 1'
#
loop_
_entity.id
_entity.type
_entity.pdbx_description
1 polymer ?
#
loop_
_entity_poly.entity_id
_entity_poly.type
_entity_poly.pdbx_seq_one_letter_code
_entity_poly.pdbx_strand_id
1 'polypeptide(L)'
;MINTLQWDEKRRKAIIQCSRCGFCRAVCPIFDLTKRPITNARGKMILLKEVMEGKLPVSEAVAQALLRCTTCMNCTLNCPSGVDPQEVVKSMRKDMVGLGYDNLFKAMAEVVEKYGNIYGEEKQHDWGHKKGKAPYVLFLGCVGTYREEESVKETIRLLDLLNVDFTMIDEVCCSGVLEDVGYKIKAELAQQNIREIQKTGAKTLITTCPYCYRVFIEHPAYKDLGLDIKHITQFLKDFDFQVKIEKKVTYHDPCDLGRHAGIYDEPREIIRKVAPKFVEPRRTRENAMCCGAGGGFRGAYPKESVKIARNRLSQIIEDTGAEVLLTECPSCLHNFRNARQRKHHLEIYNITELLARLYEGRATNKKEAA
;
A
#
# COMPACT_ATOMS: atom_id res chain seq x y z
N MET A 1 -31.44 -2.60 -4.64
CA MET A 1 -30.74 -1.31 -4.43
C MET A 1 -31.09 -0.83 -3.01
N ILE A 2 -30.12 -0.41 -2.24
CA ILE A 2 -30.39 0.24 -0.95
C ILE A 2 -30.83 1.68 -1.21
N ASN A 3 -31.89 2.11 -0.51
CA ASN A 3 -32.43 3.48 -0.69
C ASN A 3 -31.93 4.47 0.35
N THR A 4 -31.16 3.98 1.34
CA THR A 4 -30.61 4.79 2.44
C THR A 4 -29.30 4.18 2.93
N LEU A 5 -28.49 4.97 3.65
CA LEU A 5 -27.33 4.45 4.36
C LEU A 5 -27.76 3.42 5.41
N GLN A 6 -26.97 2.35 5.52
CA GLN A 6 -27.24 1.29 6.48
C GLN A 6 -26.62 1.66 7.85
N TRP A 7 -27.46 1.81 8.86
CA TRP A 7 -27.08 2.16 10.23
C TRP A 7 -27.15 0.93 11.13
N ASP A 8 -26.25 -0.04 10.91
CA ASP A 8 -26.10 -1.18 11.84
C ASP A 8 -25.56 -0.74 13.20
N GLU A 9 -25.63 -1.64 14.18
CA GLU A 9 -25.24 -1.36 15.58
C GLU A 9 -23.76 -0.96 15.68
N LYS A 10 -22.87 -1.61 14.94
CA LYS A 10 -21.43 -1.33 14.93
C LYS A 10 -21.14 0.10 14.47
N ARG A 11 -21.76 0.54 13.37
CA ARG A 11 -21.61 1.89 12.82
C ARG A 11 -22.18 2.96 13.77
N ARG A 12 -23.40 2.73 14.30
CA ARG A 12 -24.04 3.63 15.28
C ARG A 12 -23.15 3.78 16.52
N LYS A 13 -22.70 2.68 17.09
CA LYS A 13 -21.81 2.67 18.25
C LYS A 13 -20.54 3.47 17.99
N ALA A 14 -19.84 3.22 16.87
CA ALA A 14 -18.61 3.94 16.51
C ALA A 14 -18.83 5.46 16.39
N ILE A 15 -19.94 5.88 15.76
CA ILE A 15 -20.27 7.30 15.56
C ILE A 15 -20.59 7.99 16.90
N ILE A 16 -21.33 7.32 17.78
CA ILE A 16 -21.72 7.85 19.11
C ILE A 16 -20.51 7.88 20.05
N GLN A 17 -19.68 6.83 20.03
CA GLN A 17 -18.49 6.69 20.87
C GLN A 17 -17.41 7.73 20.57
N CYS A 18 -17.42 8.34 19.38
CA CYS A 18 -16.46 9.36 19.00
C CYS A 18 -16.58 10.61 19.90
N SER A 19 -15.61 10.81 20.79
CA SER A 19 -15.55 11.95 21.72
C SER A 19 -15.22 13.29 21.05
N ARG A 20 -14.97 13.32 19.74
CA ARG A 20 -14.63 14.51 18.94
C ARG A 20 -13.37 15.26 19.42
N CYS A 21 -12.47 14.61 20.14
CA CYS A 21 -11.27 15.18 20.74
C CYS A 21 -10.28 15.80 19.74
N GLY A 22 -10.24 15.27 18.50
CA GLY A 22 -9.41 15.83 17.43
C GLY A 22 -8.02 15.21 17.27
N PHE A 23 -7.59 14.22 18.05
CA PHE A 23 -6.30 13.52 17.87
C PHE A 23 -6.07 13.05 16.42
N CYS A 24 -7.11 12.53 15.79
CA CYS A 24 -7.07 12.10 14.40
C CYS A 24 -6.76 13.24 13.39
N ARG A 25 -6.89 14.52 13.77
CA ARG A 25 -6.49 15.66 12.91
C ARG A 25 -4.98 15.75 12.77
N ALA A 26 -4.25 15.54 13.86
CA ALA A 26 -2.78 15.67 13.90
C ALA A 26 -2.07 14.63 13.02
N VAL A 27 -2.74 13.53 12.70
CA VAL A 27 -2.17 12.38 11.97
C VAL A 27 -2.79 12.17 10.58
N CYS A 28 -3.77 12.99 10.18
CA CYS A 28 -4.45 12.82 8.90
C CYS A 28 -3.72 13.54 7.77
N PRO A 29 -3.18 12.83 6.75
CA PRO A 29 -2.44 13.45 5.66
C PRO A 29 -3.33 14.34 4.77
N ILE A 30 -4.62 14.00 4.64
CA ILE A 30 -5.57 14.80 3.86
C ILE A 30 -5.88 16.11 4.58
N PHE A 31 -6.08 16.06 5.91
CA PHE A 31 -6.28 17.28 6.70
C PHE A 31 -5.03 18.15 6.72
N ASP A 32 -3.87 17.54 6.84
CA ASP A 32 -2.60 18.28 6.81
C ASP A 32 -2.43 19.08 5.51
N LEU A 33 -2.82 18.48 4.38
CA LEU A 33 -2.80 19.15 3.08
C LEU A 33 -3.89 20.23 2.93
N THR A 34 -5.14 19.92 3.31
CA THR A 34 -6.31 20.73 2.94
C THR A 34 -6.72 21.74 3.99
N LYS A 35 -6.33 21.51 5.26
CA LYS A 35 -6.77 22.21 6.47
C LYS A 35 -8.30 22.27 6.66
N ARG A 36 -9.06 21.54 5.86
CA ARG A 36 -10.53 21.49 5.91
C ARG A 36 -11.01 20.45 6.92
N PRO A 37 -11.79 20.84 7.95
CA PRO A 37 -12.24 19.92 9.02
C PRO A 37 -12.94 18.66 8.53
N ILE A 38 -13.71 18.76 7.46
CA ILE A 38 -14.47 17.64 6.88
C ILE A 38 -13.57 16.52 6.31
N THR A 39 -12.31 16.79 6.06
CA THR A 39 -11.41 15.82 5.41
C THR A 39 -10.73 14.86 6.39
N ASN A 40 -10.74 15.15 7.70
CA ASN A 40 -10.22 14.23 8.73
C ASN A 40 -11.32 13.33 9.32
N ALA A 41 -10.92 12.31 10.09
CA ALA A 41 -11.84 11.36 10.67
C ALA A 41 -12.87 12.01 11.61
N ARG A 42 -12.48 12.96 12.48
CA ARG A 42 -13.41 13.70 13.35
C ARG A 42 -14.53 14.38 12.54
N GLY A 43 -14.15 15.09 11.47
CA GLY A 43 -15.13 15.76 10.62
C GLY A 43 -16.09 14.79 9.94
N LYS A 44 -15.58 13.63 9.47
CA LYS A 44 -16.41 12.57 8.89
C LYS A 44 -17.37 11.96 9.92
N MET A 45 -16.90 11.69 11.16
CA MET A 45 -17.78 11.19 12.22
C MET A 45 -18.89 12.18 12.59
N ILE A 46 -18.60 13.49 12.64
CA ILE A 46 -19.60 14.53 12.84
C ILE A 46 -20.61 14.54 11.69
N LEU A 47 -20.12 14.56 10.44
CA LEU A 47 -20.96 14.52 9.24
C LEU A 47 -21.91 13.32 9.25
N LEU A 48 -21.36 12.13 9.50
CA LEU A 48 -22.15 10.89 9.54
C LEU A 48 -23.18 10.89 10.68
N LYS A 49 -22.86 11.51 11.82
CA LYS A 49 -23.83 11.69 12.91
C LYS A 49 -25.01 12.55 12.48
N GLU A 50 -24.77 13.69 11.84
CA GLU A 50 -25.83 14.58 11.37
C GLU A 50 -26.72 13.90 10.31
N VAL A 51 -26.11 13.06 9.44
CA VAL A 51 -26.88 12.25 8.48
C VAL A 51 -27.68 11.15 9.21
N MET A 52 -27.09 10.49 10.18
CA MET A 52 -27.75 9.43 10.96
C MET A 52 -28.96 9.96 11.74
N GLU A 53 -28.87 11.18 12.24
CA GLU A 53 -29.96 11.86 13.00
C GLU A 53 -30.98 12.53 12.06
N GLY A 54 -30.85 12.38 10.76
CA GLY A 54 -31.77 12.97 9.76
C GLY A 54 -31.67 14.49 9.59
N LYS A 55 -30.62 15.11 10.15
CA LYS A 55 -30.40 16.57 10.06
C LYS A 55 -29.76 16.99 8.75
N LEU A 56 -29.04 16.08 8.10
CA LEU A 56 -28.45 16.26 6.78
C LEU A 56 -28.89 15.13 5.84
N PRO A 57 -29.25 15.44 4.59
CA PRO A 57 -29.56 14.42 3.59
C PRO A 57 -28.28 13.73 3.11
N VAL A 58 -28.41 12.47 2.70
CA VAL A 58 -27.37 11.80 1.90
C VAL A 58 -27.24 12.55 0.57
N SER A 59 -26.01 12.88 0.19
CA SER A 59 -25.75 13.69 -0.99
C SER A 59 -24.35 13.44 -1.57
N GLU A 60 -24.11 13.92 -2.77
CA GLU A 60 -22.78 13.91 -3.40
C GLU A 60 -21.71 14.55 -2.48
N ALA A 61 -22.03 15.62 -1.76
CA ALA A 61 -21.10 16.27 -0.84
C ALA A 61 -20.70 15.34 0.33
N VAL A 62 -21.62 14.53 0.84
CA VAL A 62 -21.35 13.50 1.86
C VAL A 62 -20.45 12.43 1.28
N ALA A 63 -20.75 11.92 0.09
CA ALA A 63 -19.95 10.93 -0.62
C ALA A 63 -18.52 11.44 -0.84
N GLN A 64 -18.36 12.64 -1.38
CA GLN A 64 -17.06 13.28 -1.62
C GLN A 64 -16.21 13.40 -0.33
N ALA A 65 -16.83 13.72 0.80
CA ALA A 65 -16.13 13.75 2.08
C ALA A 65 -15.59 12.37 2.48
N LEU A 66 -16.36 11.30 2.28
CA LEU A 66 -15.97 9.92 2.58
C LEU A 66 -14.90 9.39 1.62
N LEU A 67 -15.00 9.76 0.33
CA LEU A 67 -14.04 9.35 -0.70
C LEU A 67 -12.66 9.97 -0.50
N ARG A 68 -12.56 11.14 0.14
CA ARG A 68 -11.27 11.77 0.48
C ARG A 68 -10.63 11.11 1.71
N CYS A 69 -10.22 9.85 1.57
CA CYS A 69 -9.51 9.09 2.60
C CYS A 69 -8.56 8.08 1.96
N THR A 70 -7.33 8.03 2.47
CA THR A 70 -6.30 7.07 2.01
C THR A 70 -6.38 5.71 2.71
N THR A 71 -7.37 5.47 3.55
CA THR A 71 -7.55 4.23 4.35
C THR A 71 -6.32 3.80 5.17
N CYS A 72 -5.43 4.73 5.49
CA CYS A 72 -4.12 4.46 6.10
C CYS A 72 -4.14 4.07 7.58
N MET A 73 -5.30 3.99 8.22
CA MET A 73 -5.50 3.55 9.62
C MET A 73 -4.86 4.42 10.72
N ASN A 74 -4.16 5.50 10.37
CA ASN A 74 -3.47 6.34 11.37
C ASN A 74 -4.41 6.98 12.39
N CYS A 75 -5.62 7.36 11.95
CA CYS A 75 -6.66 7.88 12.85
C CYS A 75 -7.22 6.83 13.82
N THR A 76 -7.25 5.56 13.44
CA THR A 76 -7.71 4.43 14.25
C THR A 76 -6.73 4.17 15.39
N LEU A 77 -5.44 4.03 15.09
CA LEU A 77 -4.40 3.77 16.09
C LEU A 77 -4.20 4.93 17.08
N ASN A 78 -4.50 6.15 16.65
CA ASN A 78 -4.40 7.35 17.51
C ASN A 78 -5.76 7.74 18.14
N CYS A 79 -6.75 6.86 18.15
CA CYS A 79 -8.06 7.16 18.72
C CYS A 79 -8.15 6.78 20.21
N PRO A 80 -8.16 7.75 21.16
CA PRO A 80 -8.22 7.44 22.58
C PRO A 80 -9.57 6.84 23.00
N SER A 81 -10.63 7.04 22.17
CA SER A 81 -11.94 6.46 22.40
C SER A 81 -12.09 5.04 21.82
N GLY A 82 -11.04 4.45 21.24
CA GLY A 82 -11.10 3.11 20.64
C GLY A 82 -12.03 2.99 19.43
N VAL A 83 -12.34 4.10 18.76
CA VAL A 83 -13.12 4.08 17.51
C VAL A 83 -12.23 3.70 16.35
N ASP A 84 -12.75 2.93 15.40
CA ASP A 84 -12.15 2.71 14.10
C ASP A 84 -12.82 3.57 13.00
N PRO A 85 -12.38 4.83 12.81
CA PRO A 85 -12.98 5.69 11.79
C PRO A 85 -12.70 5.22 10.36
N GLN A 86 -11.61 4.48 10.15
CA GLN A 86 -11.25 3.98 8.84
C GLN A 86 -12.24 2.91 8.38
N GLU A 87 -12.59 1.97 9.26
CA GLU A 87 -13.57 0.94 8.97
C GLU A 87 -14.97 1.54 8.73
N VAL A 88 -15.37 2.54 9.54
CA VAL A 88 -16.63 3.27 9.32
C VAL A 88 -16.64 3.91 7.93
N VAL A 89 -15.55 4.58 7.52
CA VAL A 89 -15.46 5.20 6.18
C VAL A 89 -15.55 4.16 5.08
N LYS A 90 -14.86 3.02 5.18
CA LYS A 90 -14.92 1.93 4.19
C LYS A 90 -16.34 1.37 4.06
N SER A 91 -16.97 1.08 5.19
CA SER A 91 -18.33 0.54 5.18
C SER A 91 -19.36 1.52 4.60
N MET A 92 -19.21 2.83 4.88
CA MET A 92 -20.07 3.85 4.30
C MET A 92 -19.83 4.04 2.79
N ARG A 93 -18.61 3.86 2.29
CA ARG A 93 -18.33 3.86 0.84
C ARG A 93 -19.12 2.77 0.11
N LYS A 94 -19.27 1.57 0.70
CA LYS A 94 -20.09 0.48 0.14
C LYS A 94 -21.54 0.92 -0.04
N ASP A 95 -22.10 1.60 0.94
CA ASP A 95 -23.46 2.13 0.85
C ASP A 95 -23.57 3.25 -0.20
N MET A 96 -22.58 4.15 -0.27
CA MET A 96 -22.56 5.22 -1.27
C MET A 96 -22.53 4.68 -2.70
N VAL A 97 -21.74 3.64 -2.96
CA VAL A 97 -21.74 2.91 -4.24
C VAL A 97 -23.14 2.33 -4.53
N GLY A 98 -23.77 1.67 -3.53
CA GLY A 98 -25.11 1.12 -3.66
C GLY A 98 -26.20 2.19 -3.93
N LEU A 99 -25.96 3.43 -3.55
CA LEU A 99 -26.83 4.60 -3.77
C LEU A 99 -26.50 5.36 -5.06
N GLY A 100 -25.48 4.94 -5.82
CA GLY A 100 -25.07 5.57 -7.07
C GLY A 100 -24.16 6.80 -6.90
N TYR A 101 -23.58 7.02 -5.71
CA TYR A 101 -22.58 8.08 -5.45
C TYR A 101 -21.15 7.56 -5.65
N ASP A 102 -20.87 6.94 -6.78
CA ASP A 102 -19.61 6.23 -7.06
C ASP A 102 -18.80 6.82 -8.22
N ASN A 103 -19.19 7.95 -8.76
CA ASN A 103 -18.66 8.55 -10.00
C ASN A 103 -17.14 8.61 -10.09
N LEU A 104 -16.43 8.80 -8.94
CA LEU A 104 -14.97 8.88 -8.91
C LEU A 104 -14.28 7.52 -9.05
N PHE A 105 -14.91 6.43 -8.64
CA PHE A 105 -14.29 5.11 -8.59
C PHE A 105 -14.92 4.10 -9.55
N LYS A 106 -16.05 4.44 -10.16
CA LYS A 106 -16.76 3.58 -11.12
C LYS A 106 -15.84 3.17 -12.27
N ALA A 107 -15.21 4.15 -12.91
CA ALA A 107 -14.28 3.89 -14.01
C ALA A 107 -13.12 2.97 -13.60
N MET A 108 -12.60 3.11 -12.37
CA MET A 108 -11.55 2.21 -11.87
C MET A 108 -12.07 0.78 -11.68
N ALA A 109 -13.29 0.61 -11.17
CA ALA A 109 -13.90 -0.70 -11.01
C ALA A 109 -14.14 -1.39 -12.37
N GLU A 110 -14.64 -0.66 -13.36
CA GLU A 110 -14.82 -1.14 -14.72
C GLU A 110 -13.49 -1.52 -15.40
N VAL A 111 -12.45 -0.72 -15.19
CA VAL A 111 -11.09 -1.00 -15.70
C VAL A 111 -10.54 -2.30 -15.08
N VAL A 112 -10.64 -2.47 -13.77
CA VAL A 112 -10.18 -3.70 -13.11
C VAL A 112 -10.93 -4.93 -13.62
N GLU A 113 -12.25 -4.81 -13.81
CA GLU A 113 -13.09 -5.90 -14.32
C GLU A 113 -12.71 -6.29 -15.75
N LYS A 114 -12.50 -5.29 -16.61
CA LYS A 114 -12.23 -5.52 -18.03
C LYS A 114 -10.77 -5.99 -18.29
N TYR A 115 -9.80 -5.41 -17.63
CA TYR A 115 -8.39 -5.61 -17.94
C TYR A 115 -7.62 -6.43 -16.90
N GLY A 116 -8.24 -6.79 -15.78
CA GLY A 116 -7.56 -7.50 -14.69
C GLY A 116 -6.45 -6.67 -14.00
N ASN A 117 -6.42 -5.35 -14.19
CA ASN A 117 -5.50 -4.44 -13.51
C ASN A 117 -6.07 -3.03 -13.40
N ILE A 118 -5.51 -2.22 -12.50
CA ILE A 118 -6.02 -0.87 -12.21
C ILE A 118 -5.63 0.20 -13.26
N TYR A 119 -4.85 -0.17 -14.26
CA TYR A 119 -4.29 0.77 -15.24
C TYR A 119 -4.89 0.64 -16.64
N GLY A 120 -5.70 -0.41 -16.87
CA GLY A 120 -6.27 -0.69 -18.20
C GLY A 120 -5.25 -1.20 -19.22
N GLU A 121 -4.14 -1.75 -18.76
CA GLU A 121 -3.11 -2.31 -19.64
C GLU A 121 -3.57 -3.67 -20.17
N GLU A 122 -3.55 -3.85 -21.48
CA GLU A 122 -3.96 -5.10 -22.15
C GLU A 122 -2.85 -6.12 -22.17
N LYS A 123 -1.60 -5.68 -22.17
CA LYS A 123 -0.42 -6.52 -22.35
C LYS A 123 0.14 -6.94 -21.00
N GLN A 124 0.28 -8.25 -20.77
CA GLN A 124 1.07 -8.77 -19.67
C GLN A 124 2.56 -8.61 -19.95
N HIS A 125 3.33 -8.32 -18.89
CA HIS A 125 4.78 -8.22 -18.99
C HIS A 125 5.41 -9.61 -19.05
N ASP A 126 6.26 -9.83 -20.03
CA ASP A 126 7.19 -10.95 -20.01
C ASP A 126 8.47 -10.51 -19.30
N TRP A 127 8.70 -11.07 -18.13
CA TRP A 127 9.89 -10.77 -17.32
C TRP A 127 11.10 -11.61 -17.69
N GLY A 128 10.98 -12.50 -18.71
CA GLY A 128 12.05 -13.43 -19.11
C GLY A 128 12.41 -14.46 -18.04
N HIS A 129 11.57 -14.62 -17.01
CA HIS A 129 11.78 -15.56 -15.91
C HIS A 129 10.98 -16.84 -16.10
N LYS A 130 11.49 -17.93 -15.50
CA LYS A 130 10.91 -19.27 -15.57
C LYS A 130 9.45 -19.26 -15.10
N LYS A 131 8.56 -19.85 -15.89
CA LYS A 131 7.21 -20.24 -15.50
C LYS A 131 7.18 -21.77 -15.30
N GLY A 132 6.49 -22.24 -14.29
CA GLY A 132 6.35 -23.67 -14.04
C GLY A 132 6.34 -24.03 -12.55
N LYS A 133 6.80 -25.25 -12.23
CA LYS A 133 6.85 -25.73 -10.84
C LYS A 133 8.08 -25.16 -10.12
N ALA A 134 7.87 -24.64 -8.91
CA ALA A 134 8.90 -24.17 -8.00
C ALA A 134 8.39 -24.14 -6.55
N PRO A 135 9.27 -24.19 -5.53
CA PRO A 135 8.86 -24.11 -4.13
C PRO A 135 8.26 -22.74 -3.75
N TYR A 136 8.64 -21.69 -4.46
CA TYR A 136 8.16 -20.31 -4.25
C TYR A 136 7.48 -19.77 -5.50
N VAL A 137 6.41 -19.02 -5.32
CA VAL A 137 5.78 -18.22 -6.38
C VAL A 137 5.85 -16.73 -6.01
N LEU A 138 6.35 -15.90 -6.94
CA LEU A 138 6.45 -14.46 -6.76
C LEU A 138 5.23 -13.78 -7.36
N PHE A 139 4.55 -12.94 -6.56
CA PHE A 139 3.43 -12.10 -6.96
C PHE A 139 3.80 -10.61 -6.81
N LEU A 140 3.78 -9.87 -7.90
CA LEU A 140 4.28 -8.49 -7.98
C LEU A 140 3.24 -7.44 -7.61
N GLY A 141 2.00 -7.65 -8.06
CA GLY A 141 0.90 -6.69 -7.96
C GLY A 141 0.96 -5.58 -9.01
N CYS A 142 -0.20 -5.00 -9.32
CA CYS A 142 -0.39 -4.08 -10.45
C CYS A 142 0.57 -2.88 -10.48
N VAL A 143 0.86 -2.27 -9.33
CA VAL A 143 1.72 -1.07 -9.29
C VAL A 143 3.17 -1.43 -9.60
N GLY A 144 3.66 -2.56 -9.06
CA GLY A 144 4.97 -3.10 -9.41
C GLY A 144 5.05 -3.34 -10.91
N THR A 145 4.15 -4.15 -11.42
CA THR A 145 4.13 -4.59 -12.82
C THR A 145 4.06 -3.44 -13.83
N TYR A 146 3.21 -2.44 -13.60
CA TYR A 146 2.90 -1.45 -14.65
C TYR A 146 3.48 -0.06 -14.39
N ARG A 147 4.07 0.21 -13.24
CA ARG A 147 4.57 1.58 -12.91
C ARG A 147 5.95 1.58 -12.27
N GLU A 148 6.42 0.44 -11.78
CA GLU A 148 7.73 0.31 -11.13
C GLU A 148 8.50 -0.89 -11.70
N GLU A 149 8.48 -1.03 -13.03
CA GLU A 149 9.08 -2.15 -13.77
C GLU A 149 10.56 -2.35 -13.44
N GLU A 150 11.33 -1.27 -13.34
CA GLU A 150 12.76 -1.34 -13.00
C GLU A 150 12.95 -1.98 -11.62
N SER A 151 12.13 -1.56 -10.66
CA SER A 151 12.15 -2.13 -9.31
C SER A 151 11.79 -3.61 -9.29
N VAL A 152 10.87 -4.04 -10.17
CA VAL A 152 10.52 -5.46 -10.35
C VAL A 152 11.68 -6.25 -10.95
N LYS A 153 12.32 -5.74 -12.02
CA LYS A 153 13.49 -6.38 -12.64
C LYS A 153 14.61 -6.59 -11.62
N GLU A 154 14.88 -5.57 -10.82
CA GLU A 154 15.89 -5.68 -9.76
C GLU A 154 15.49 -6.66 -8.65
N THR A 155 14.20 -6.76 -8.33
CA THR A 155 13.71 -7.77 -7.36
C THR A 155 13.91 -9.19 -7.89
N ILE A 156 13.54 -9.47 -9.14
CA ILE A 156 13.75 -10.76 -9.80
C ILE A 156 15.24 -11.10 -9.78
N ARG A 157 16.07 -10.14 -10.22
CA ARG A 157 17.53 -10.30 -10.27
C ARG A 157 18.13 -10.58 -8.87
N LEU A 158 17.64 -9.90 -7.82
CA LEU A 158 18.11 -10.19 -6.46
C LEU A 158 17.82 -11.63 -6.06
N LEU A 159 16.61 -12.12 -6.32
CA LEU A 159 16.24 -13.49 -6.00
C LEU A 159 17.10 -14.51 -6.74
N ASP A 160 17.42 -14.24 -8.03
CA ASP A 160 18.35 -15.05 -8.82
C ASP A 160 19.78 -15.02 -8.24
N LEU A 161 20.29 -13.85 -7.84
CA LEU A 161 21.60 -13.70 -7.19
C LEU A 161 21.69 -14.42 -5.84
N LEU A 162 20.57 -14.55 -5.15
CA LEU A 162 20.45 -15.29 -3.89
C LEU A 162 20.18 -16.78 -4.12
N ASN A 163 20.15 -17.25 -5.37
CA ASN A 163 19.84 -18.63 -5.77
C ASN A 163 18.50 -19.16 -5.23
N VAL A 164 17.48 -18.28 -5.20
CA VAL A 164 16.12 -18.66 -4.83
C VAL A 164 15.46 -19.35 -6.02
N ASP A 165 14.97 -20.59 -5.83
CA ASP A 165 14.18 -21.30 -6.86
C ASP A 165 12.72 -20.86 -6.77
N PHE A 166 12.34 -19.90 -7.60
CA PHE A 166 10.99 -19.35 -7.66
C PHE A 166 10.42 -19.39 -9.08
N THR A 167 9.12 -19.23 -9.18
CA THR A 167 8.40 -19.08 -10.44
C THR A 167 7.49 -17.87 -10.40
N MET A 168 7.03 -17.45 -11.55
CA MET A 168 6.06 -16.37 -11.72
C MET A 168 4.83 -16.88 -12.46
N ILE A 169 3.72 -16.18 -12.32
CA ILE A 169 2.45 -16.49 -12.96
C ILE A 169 1.98 -15.34 -13.83
N ASP A 170 0.99 -15.58 -14.68
CA ASP A 170 0.24 -14.55 -15.37
C ASP A 170 -0.79 -13.97 -14.39
N GLU A 171 -0.30 -13.08 -13.51
CA GLU A 171 -1.12 -12.53 -12.44
C GLU A 171 -2.12 -11.49 -12.93
N VAL A 172 -3.29 -11.49 -12.32
CA VAL A 172 -4.24 -10.38 -12.42
C VAL A 172 -4.33 -9.65 -11.08
N CYS A 173 -4.89 -8.46 -11.08
CA CYS A 173 -5.06 -7.67 -9.86
C CYS A 173 -5.70 -8.48 -8.73
N CYS A 174 -5.14 -8.40 -7.52
CA CYS A 174 -5.78 -8.98 -6.33
C CYS A 174 -7.17 -8.38 -6.06
N SER A 175 -7.53 -7.32 -6.77
CA SER A 175 -8.77 -6.52 -6.72
C SER A 175 -9.11 -5.93 -5.34
N GLY A 176 -8.22 -6.02 -4.36
CA GLY A 176 -8.44 -5.51 -3.02
C GLY A 176 -8.77 -4.01 -2.95
N VAL A 177 -8.17 -3.19 -3.83
CA VAL A 177 -8.46 -1.76 -3.90
C VAL A 177 -9.95 -1.46 -4.12
N LEU A 178 -10.69 -2.37 -4.75
CA LEU A 178 -12.13 -2.24 -4.96
C LEU A 178 -12.87 -2.18 -3.64
N GLU A 179 -12.47 -2.98 -2.63
CA GLU A 179 -13.08 -2.92 -1.29
C GLU A 179 -12.84 -1.56 -0.60
N ASP A 180 -11.64 -1.01 -0.74
CA ASP A 180 -11.33 0.29 -0.15
C ASP A 180 -12.17 1.42 -0.76
N VAL A 181 -12.65 1.25 -1.97
CA VAL A 181 -13.48 2.26 -2.66
C VAL A 181 -14.98 1.91 -2.68
N GLY A 182 -15.39 0.85 -1.99
CA GLY A 182 -16.78 0.49 -1.77
C GLY A 182 -17.36 -0.60 -2.68
N TYR A 183 -16.54 -1.17 -3.56
CA TYR A 183 -16.93 -2.31 -4.40
C TYR A 183 -16.53 -3.63 -3.74
N LYS A 184 -16.98 -4.75 -4.32
CA LYS A 184 -16.54 -6.08 -3.91
C LYS A 184 -15.31 -6.51 -4.69
N ILE A 185 -14.48 -7.35 -4.10
CA ILE A 185 -13.45 -8.11 -4.84
C ILE A 185 -14.15 -8.94 -5.91
N LYS A 186 -13.58 -8.96 -7.10
CA LYS A 186 -14.09 -9.76 -8.22
C LYS A 186 -13.68 -11.21 -8.02
N ALA A 187 -14.67 -12.07 -7.79
CA ALA A 187 -14.45 -13.49 -7.53
C ALA A 187 -13.70 -14.19 -8.68
N GLU A 188 -14.00 -13.82 -9.91
CA GLU A 188 -13.39 -14.36 -11.13
C GLU A 188 -11.88 -14.10 -11.17
N LEU A 189 -11.45 -12.87 -10.83
CA LEU A 189 -10.02 -12.51 -10.77
C LEU A 189 -9.31 -13.22 -9.63
N ALA A 190 -9.95 -13.32 -8.46
CA ALA A 190 -9.39 -14.07 -7.34
C ALA A 190 -9.21 -15.55 -7.70
N GLN A 191 -10.20 -16.17 -8.30
CA GLN A 191 -10.14 -17.57 -8.73
C GLN A 191 -9.11 -17.79 -9.85
N GLN A 192 -8.91 -16.81 -10.74
CA GLN A 192 -7.84 -16.89 -11.74
C GLN A 192 -6.47 -16.94 -11.07
N ASN A 193 -6.18 -16.00 -10.17
CA ASN A 193 -4.91 -16.01 -9.41
C ASN A 193 -4.72 -17.32 -8.63
N ILE A 194 -5.76 -17.81 -7.95
CA ILE A 194 -5.69 -19.07 -7.18
C ILE A 194 -5.31 -20.23 -8.10
N ARG A 195 -5.99 -20.37 -9.25
CA ARG A 195 -5.68 -21.44 -10.20
C ARG A 195 -4.26 -21.37 -10.73
N GLU A 196 -3.80 -20.18 -11.12
CA GLU A 196 -2.43 -20.00 -11.63
C GLU A 196 -1.38 -20.30 -10.55
N ILE A 197 -1.59 -19.84 -9.32
CA ILE A 197 -0.71 -20.14 -8.19
C ILE A 197 -0.69 -21.65 -7.90
N GLN A 198 -1.83 -22.31 -7.83
CA GLN A 198 -1.92 -23.76 -7.55
C GLN A 198 -1.21 -24.62 -8.61
N LYS A 199 -1.25 -24.23 -9.89
CA LYS A 199 -0.52 -24.92 -10.97
C LYS A 199 0.99 -24.97 -10.74
N THR A 200 1.56 -23.99 -10.03
CA THR A 200 3.00 -23.94 -9.75
C THR A 200 3.45 -25.02 -8.76
N GLY A 201 2.55 -25.56 -7.95
CA GLY A 201 2.88 -26.47 -6.85
C GLY A 201 3.72 -25.83 -5.73
N ALA A 202 3.82 -24.50 -5.72
CA ALA A 202 4.55 -23.76 -4.70
C ALA A 202 3.99 -24.02 -3.30
N LYS A 203 4.86 -23.92 -2.31
CA LYS A 203 4.50 -24.00 -0.88
C LYS A 203 4.35 -22.62 -0.25
N THR A 204 5.03 -21.64 -0.81
CA THR A 204 5.02 -20.26 -0.31
C THR A 204 4.75 -19.29 -1.44
N LEU A 205 3.82 -18.36 -1.19
CA LEU A 205 3.58 -17.19 -2.01
C LEU A 205 4.39 -16.01 -1.43
N ILE A 206 5.27 -15.43 -2.23
CA ILE A 206 6.02 -14.22 -1.89
C ILE A 206 5.41 -13.05 -2.65
N THR A 207 5.09 -11.96 -1.97
CA THR A 207 4.61 -10.75 -2.65
C THR A 207 5.42 -9.51 -2.28
N THR A 208 5.64 -8.63 -3.26
CA THR A 208 6.32 -7.34 -3.07
C THR A 208 5.35 -6.23 -2.65
N CYS A 209 4.04 -6.48 -2.76
CA CYS A 209 3.03 -5.50 -2.44
C CYS A 209 2.36 -5.79 -1.10
N PRO A 210 2.53 -4.93 -0.06
CA PRO A 210 1.93 -5.16 1.25
C PRO A 210 0.40 -5.14 1.22
N TYR A 211 -0.20 -4.43 0.26
CA TYR A 211 -1.65 -4.46 0.08
C TYR A 211 -2.12 -5.83 -0.45
N CYS A 212 -1.44 -6.39 -1.46
CA CYS A 212 -1.73 -7.74 -1.96
C CYS A 212 -1.50 -8.78 -0.86
N TYR A 213 -0.40 -8.67 -0.08
CA TYR A 213 -0.14 -9.52 1.07
C TYR A 213 -1.34 -9.58 2.02
N ARG A 214 -1.85 -8.41 2.43
CA ARG A 214 -3.01 -8.32 3.31
C ARG A 214 -4.26 -8.94 2.69
N VAL A 215 -4.53 -8.69 1.41
CA VAL A 215 -5.67 -9.29 0.71
C VAL A 215 -5.59 -10.81 0.71
N PHE A 216 -4.42 -11.37 0.45
CA PHE A 216 -4.24 -12.83 0.41
C PHE A 216 -4.41 -13.49 1.78
N ILE A 217 -4.03 -12.84 2.88
CA ILE A 217 -4.15 -13.43 4.23
C ILE A 217 -5.51 -13.16 4.89
N GLU A 218 -6.19 -12.05 4.56
CA GLU A 218 -7.39 -11.62 5.28
C GLU A 218 -8.69 -11.88 4.50
N HIS A 219 -8.64 -11.82 3.17
CA HIS A 219 -9.88 -11.78 2.40
C HIS A 219 -10.43 -13.17 2.08
N PRO A 220 -11.73 -13.45 2.35
CA PRO A 220 -12.35 -14.76 2.13
C PRO A 220 -12.25 -15.28 0.70
N ALA A 221 -12.12 -14.41 -0.32
CA ALA A 221 -11.95 -14.82 -1.71
C ALA A 221 -10.65 -15.60 -1.96
N TYR A 222 -9.65 -15.50 -1.07
CA TYR A 222 -8.35 -16.15 -1.17
C TYR A 222 -8.11 -17.25 -0.11
N LYS A 223 -9.13 -17.60 0.69
CA LYS A 223 -9.03 -18.61 1.76
C LYS A 223 -8.56 -19.99 1.26
N ASP A 224 -8.83 -20.31 -0.01
CA ASP A 224 -8.52 -21.61 -0.59
C ASP A 224 -7.11 -21.68 -1.23
N LEU A 225 -6.27 -20.66 -1.03
CA LEU A 225 -4.88 -20.67 -1.48
C LEU A 225 -4.07 -21.81 -0.83
N GLY A 226 -4.24 -22.03 0.48
CA GLY A 226 -3.61 -23.14 1.20
C GLY A 226 -2.07 -23.08 1.26
N LEU A 227 -1.47 -21.89 1.10
CA LEU A 227 -0.03 -21.67 1.07
C LEU A 227 0.42 -20.83 2.26
N ASP A 228 1.71 -20.93 2.60
CA ASP A 228 2.38 -19.92 3.42
C ASP A 228 2.51 -18.62 2.61
N ILE A 229 2.03 -17.50 3.14
CA ILE A 229 2.03 -16.23 2.43
C ILE A 229 2.99 -15.28 3.16
N LYS A 230 3.98 -14.77 2.43
CA LYS A 230 5.02 -13.87 2.96
C LYS A 230 5.11 -12.59 2.14
N HIS A 231 5.20 -11.48 2.85
CA HIS A 231 5.75 -10.29 2.24
C HIS A 231 7.25 -10.49 1.97
N ILE A 232 7.79 -9.91 0.91
CA ILE A 232 9.19 -10.10 0.50
C ILE A 232 10.19 -9.80 1.64
N THR A 233 9.90 -8.85 2.53
CA THR A 233 10.75 -8.54 3.69
C THR A 233 10.75 -9.64 4.74
N GLN A 234 9.63 -10.34 4.94
CA GLN A 234 9.56 -11.51 5.83
C GLN A 234 10.36 -12.68 5.26
N PHE A 235 10.36 -12.81 3.94
CA PHE A 235 11.15 -13.84 3.26
C PHE A 235 12.66 -13.57 3.33
N LEU A 236 13.05 -12.31 3.11
CA LEU A 236 14.48 -11.93 3.01
C LEU A 236 15.17 -11.65 4.35
N LYS A 237 14.45 -11.47 5.45
CA LYS A 237 15.05 -11.04 6.73
C LYS A 237 16.13 -11.97 7.25
N ASP A 238 16.02 -13.27 6.99
CA ASP A 238 16.95 -14.30 7.48
C ASP A 238 18.17 -14.50 6.55
N PHE A 239 18.18 -13.85 5.36
CA PHE A 239 19.32 -13.93 4.45
C PHE A 239 20.49 -13.09 4.97
N ASP A 240 21.70 -13.56 4.72
CA ASP A 240 22.91 -12.83 5.00
C ASP A 240 23.41 -12.13 3.73
N PHE A 241 23.49 -10.79 3.80
CA PHE A 241 23.83 -9.95 2.64
C PHE A 241 25.32 -9.53 2.74
N GLN A 242 26.10 -9.93 1.74
CA GLN A 242 27.53 -9.63 1.66
C GLN A 242 27.81 -8.25 1.03
N VAL A 243 26.89 -7.30 1.12
CA VAL A 243 26.97 -5.96 0.55
C VAL A 243 26.68 -4.88 1.58
N LYS A 244 27.24 -3.68 1.39
CA LYS A 244 27.04 -2.52 2.28
C LYS A 244 26.86 -1.25 1.47
N ILE A 245 26.13 -0.30 2.03
CA ILE A 245 25.99 1.06 1.50
C ILE A 245 26.51 2.07 2.54
N GLU A 246 27.42 2.96 2.09
CA GLU A 246 28.00 4.00 2.95
C GLU A 246 27.19 5.29 3.04
N LYS A 247 26.19 5.45 2.18
CA LYS A 247 25.24 6.58 2.23
C LYS A 247 24.38 6.51 3.48
N LYS A 248 23.90 7.66 3.94
CA LYS A 248 22.91 7.74 5.03
C LYS A 248 21.55 7.28 4.51
N VAL A 249 21.02 6.22 5.10
CA VAL A 249 19.77 5.56 4.69
C VAL A 249 18.68 5.82 5.70
N THR A 250 17.46 6.02 5.22
CA THR A 250 16.24 6.07 6.05
C THR A 250 15.13 5.18 5.49
N TYR A 251 14.09 4.94 6.28
CA TYR A 251 12.98 4.08 5.88
C TYR A 251 11.63 4.76 6.09
N HIS A 252 10.73 4.58 5.10
CA HIS A 252 9.33 4.94 5.24
C HIS A 252 8.48 3.68 5.44
N ASP A 253 7.77 3.62 6.56
CA ASP A 253 6.83 2.53 6.85
C ASP A 253 5.57 2.64 5.98
N PRO A 254 5.30 1.69 5.07
CA PRO A 254 4.05 1.62 4.36
C PRO A 254 2.90 1.29 5.32
N CYS A 255 1.75 1.95 5.15
CA CYS A 255 0.62 1.72 6.04
C CYS A 255 0.09 0.28 6.00
N ASP A 256 0.05 -0.33 4.82
CA ASP A 256 -0.44 -1.68 4.67
C ASP A 256 0.51 -2.73 5.25
N LEU A 257 1.84 -2.49 5.20
CA LEU A 257 2.82 -3.38 5.82
C LEU A 257 2.84 -3.21 7.34
N GLY A 258 2.93 -1.98 7.83
CA GLY A 258 3.04 -1.68 9.26
C GLY A 258 1.68 -1.71 9.96
N ARG A 259 0.86 -0.66 9.79
CA ARG A 259 -0.37 -0.49 10.57
C ARG A 259 -1.43 -1.55 10.36
N HIS A 260 -1.56 -2.04 9.13
CA HIS A 260 -2.53 -3.07 8.81
C HIS A 260 -2.01 -4.48 9.08
N ALA A 261 -0.74 -4.79 8.76
CA ALA A 261 -0.20 -6.15 8.87
C ALA A 261 0.75 -6.37 10.05
N GLY A 262 1.12 -5.32 10.81
CA GLY A 262 2.00 -5.43 11.98
C GLY A 262 3.48 -5.66 11.67
N ILE A 263 3.88 -5.61 10.41
CA ILE A 263 5.25 -5.89 9.94
C ILE A 263 6.07 -4.60 9.97
N TYR A 264 6.92 -4.44 10.99
CA TYR A 264 7.76 -3.26 11.19
C TYR A 264 9.25 -3.59 11.30
N ASP A 265 9.58 -4.74 11.87
CA ASP A 265 10.96 -5.08 12.22
C ASP A 265 11.70 -5.75 11.07
N GLU A 266 11.05 -6.60 10.29
CA GLU A 266 11.66 -7.33 9.19
C GLU A 266 12.34 -6.43 8.15
N PRO A 267 11.74 -5.33 7.66
CA PRO A 267 12.46 -4.40 6.79
C PRO A 267 13.69 -3.80 7.47
N ARG A 268 13.60 -3.49 8.77
CA ARG A 268 14.70 -2.89 9.54
C ARG A 268 15.84 -3.86 9.79
N GLU A 269 15.54 -5.13 10.02
CA GLU A 269 16.56 -6.19 10.14
C GLU A 269 17.41 -6.27 8.87
N ILE A 270 16.76 -6.25 7.68
CA ILE A 270 17.46 -6.23 6.39
C ILE A 270 18.30 -4.96 6.25
N ILE A 271 17.71 -3.80 6.51
CA ILE A 271 18.38 -2.50 6.33
C ILE A 271 19.62 -2.40 7.24
N ARG A 272 19.53 -2.81 8.52
CA ARG A 272 20.65 -2.77 9.46
C ARG A 272 21.80 -3.67 9.03
N LYS A 273 21.51 -4.78 8.35
CA LYS A 273 22.55 -5.66 7.81
C LYS A 273 23.41 -4.99 6.74
N VAL A 274 22.85 -4.03 5.97
CA VAL A 274 23.49 -3.46 4.79
C VAL A 274 23.78 -1.96 4.87
N ALA A 275 23.14 -1.24 5.77
CA ALA A 275 23.25 0.22 5.91
C ALA A 275 23.71 0.62 7.32
N PRO A 276 25.03 0.69 7.60
CA PRO A 276 25.55 1.06 8.92
C PRO A 276 25.15 2.48 9.36
N LYS A 277 24.84 3.37 8.40
CA LYS A 277 24.35 4.73 8.66
C LYS A 277 22.83 4.85 8.54
N PHE A 278 22.10 3.82 8.99
CA PHE A 278 20.64 3.85 9.02
C PHE A 278 20.14 4.78 10.14
N VAL A 279 19.20 5.66 9.79
CA VAL A 279 18.54 6.62 10.70
C VAL A 279 17.03 6.61 10.51
N GLU A 280 16.28 6.75 11.60
CA GLU A 280 14.83 6.78 11.58
C GLU A 280 14.31 8.23 11.57
N PRO A 281 13.22 8.55 10.84
CA PRO A 281 12.57 9.84 10.99
C PRO A 281 11.80 9.89 12.31
N ARG A 282 11.50 11.07 12.83
CA ARG A 282 10.74 11.26 14.08
C ARG A 282 9.39 10.55 14.07
N ARG A 283 8.70 10.55 12.94
CA ARG A 283 7.45 9.81 12.74
C ARG A 283 7.73 8.53 11.95
N THR A 284 7.82 7.44 12.67
CA THR A 284 8.17 6.10 12.17
C THR A 284 7.21 5.07 12.73
N ARG A 285 7.24 3.86 12.23
CA ARG A 285 6.40 2.71 12.63
C ARG A 285 4.90 3.07 12.55
N GLU A 286 4.14 2.78 13.60
CA GLU A 286 2.71 3.08 13.71
C GLU A 286 2.40 4.57 13.52
N ASN A 287 3.32 5.45 13.89
CA ASN A 287 3.17 6.91 13.80
C ASN A 287 3.62 7.49 12.45
N ALA A 288 4.09 6.66 11.51
CA ALA A 288 4.52 7.12 10.20
C ALA A 288 3.40 7.86 9.46
N MET A 289 3.71 9.03 8.89
CA MET A 289 2.75 9.73 8.04
C MET A 289 2.57 8.99 6.71
N CYS A 290 1.32 8.93 6.23
CA CYS A 290 1.00 8.24 4.98
C CYS A 290 1.63 8.91 3.76
N CYS A 291 2.03 8.10 2.78
CA CYS A 291 2.54 8.58 1.48
C CYS A 291 1.45 9.20 0.57
N GLY A 292 0.16 9.00 0.90
CA GLY A 292 -0.96 9.57 0.14
C GLY A 292 -1.48 8.73 -1.03
N ALA A 293 -0.98 7.50 -1.25
CA ALA A 293 -1.35 6.72 -2.44
C ALA A 293 -2.55 5.77 -2.26
N GLY A 294 -2.84 5.32 -1.02
CA GLY A 294 -3.81 4.27 -0.72
C GLY A 294 -5.28 4.65 -0.89
N GLY A 295 -6.17 3.66 -0.67
CA GLY A 295 -7.61 3.83 -0.59
C GLY A 295 -8.28 4.39 -1.86
N GLY A 296 -7.70 4.15 -3.04
CA GLY A 296 -8.15 4.74 -4.30
C GLY A 296 -7.83 6.24 -4.46
N PHE A 297 -7.28 6.88 -3.41
CA PHE A 297 -7.11 8.33 -3.36
C PHE A 297 -6.21 8.86 -4.48
N ARG A 298 -5.12 8.13 -4.83
CA ARG A 298 -4.24 8.54 -5.92
C ARG A 298 -4.96 8.56 -7.28
N GLY A 299 -5.83 7.60 -7.54
CA GLY A 299 -6.63 7.56 -8.77
C GLY A 299 -7.61 8.73 -8.87
N ALA A 300 -8.31 9.03 -7.78
CA ALA A 300 -9.31 10.09 -7.74
C ALA A 300 -8.71 11.52 -7.60
N TYR A 301 -7.61 11.65 -6.86
CA TYR A 301 -7.00 12.94 -6.51
C TYR A 301 -5.48 12.94 -6.73
N PRO A 302 -4.99 12.71 -7.97
CA PRO A 302 -3.56 12.50 -8.22
C PRO A 302 -2.68 13.68 -7.83
N LYS A 303 -3.12 14.91 -8.07
CA LYS A 303 -2.39 16.13 -7.70
C LYS A 303 -2.26 16.29 -6.17
N GLU A 304 -3.32 15.98 -5.43
CA GLU A 304 -3.32 16.04 -3.96
C GLU A 304 -2.44 14.90 -3.37
N SER A 305 -2.52 13.70 -3.93
CA SER A 305 -1.70 12.57 -3.55
C SER A 305 -0.21 12.87 -3.66
N VAL A 306 0.23 13.43 -4.78
CA VAL A 306 1.64 13.85 -5.00
C VAL A 306 2.07 14.95 -4.01
N LYS A 307 1.18 15.90 -3.68
CA LYS A 307 1.48 16.94 -2.66
C LYS A 307 1.66 16.32 -1.26
N ILE A 308 0.83 15.34 -0.89
CA ILE A 308 0.99 14.61 0.39
C ILE A 308 2.34 13.89 0.42
N ALA A 309 2.70 13.18 -0.64
CA ALA A 309 3.99 12.51 -0.74
C ALA A 309 5.16 13.49 -0.62
N ARG A 310 5.05 14.66 -1.27
CA ARG A 310 6.07 15.72 -1.19
C ARG A 310 6.25 16.25 0.24
N ASN A 311 5.15 16.52 0.94
CA ASN A 311 5.20 16.95 2.33
C ASN A 311 5.89 15.87 3.20
N ARG A 312 5.59 14.58 2.96
CA ARG A 312 6.24 13.49 3.68
C ARG A 312 7.73 13.39 3.37
N LEU A 313 8.14 13.57 2.10
CA LEU A 313 9.56 13.61 1.73
C LEU A 313 10.30 14.76 2.43
N SER A 314 9.73 15.95 2.45
CA SER A 314 10.32 17.10 3.17
C SER A 314 10.51 16.80 4.66
N GLN A 315 9.49 16.23 5.33
CA GLN A 315 9.59 15.83 6.74
C GLN A 315 10.72 14.81 6.96
N ILE A 316 10.81 13.79 6.11
CA ILE A 316 11.85 12.75 6.21
C ILE A 316 13.24 13.37 6.06
N ILE A 317 13.44 14.24 5.07
CA ILE A 317 14.72 14.90 4.82
C ILE A 317 15.10 15.80 5.99
N GLU A 318 14.16 16.61 6.49
CA GLU A 318 14.37 17.51 7.64
C GLU A 318 14.72 16.71 8.92
N ASP A 319 14.07 15.56 9.13
CA ASP A 319 14.31 14.73 10.32
C ASP A 319 15.64 13.99 10.27
N THR A 320 16.09 13.57 9.09
CA THR A 320 17.16 12.57 8.96
C THR A 320 18.39 13.07 8.22
N GLY A 321 18.25 14.00 7.29
CA GLY A 321 19.30 14.37 6.34
C GLY A 321 19.77 13.16 5.50
N ALA A 322 18.89 12.19 5.24
CA ALA A 322 19.25 10.98 4.51
C ALA A 322 19.48 11.25 3.03
N GLU A 323 20.37 10.47 2.42
CA GLU A 323 20.67 10.47 0.99
C GLU A 323 19.84 9.42 0.23
N VAL A 324 19.40 8.36 0.96
CA VAL A 324 18.60 7.27 0.41
C VAL A 324 17.37 7.04 1.27
N LEU A 325 16.21 7.03 0.64
CA LEU A 325 14.94 6.63 1.24
C LEU A 325 14.56 5.23 0.73
N LEU A 326 14.33 4.32 1.67
CA LEU A 326 13.78 3.00 1.38
C LEU A 326 12.30 2.93 1.75
N THR A 327 11.55 2.16 0.99
CA THR A 327 10.17 1.78 1.32
C THR A 327 9.85 0.44 0.66
N GLU A 328 9.05 -0.39 1.29
CA GLU A 328 8.72 -1.70 0.72
C GLU A 328 7.23 -1.79 0.39
N CYS A 329 6.82 -0.88 -0.52
CA CYS A 329 5.49 -0.83 -1.11
C CYS A 329 5.58 -0.15 -2.47
N PRO A 330 5.20 -0.83 -3.57
CA PRO A 330 5.24 -0.24 -4.92
C PRO A 330 4.44 1.06 -5.04
N SER A 331 3.29 1.17 -4.35
CA SER A 331 2.48 2.39 -4.36
C SER A 331 3.16 3.57 -3.64
N CYS A 332 3.85 3.31 -2.52
CA CYS A 332 4.63 4.34 -1.83
C CYS A 332 5.83 4.77 -2.68
N LEU A 333 6.58 3.81 -3.22
CA LEU A 333 7.72 4.03 -4.11
C LEU A 333 7.33 4.92 -5.28
N HIS A 334 6.28 4.52 -6.01
CA HIS A 334 5.75 5.26 -7.14
C HIS A 334 5.34 6.70 -6.77
N ASN A 335 4.63 6.87 -5.64
CA ASN A 335 4.17 8.19 -5.25
C ASN A 335 5.32 9.10 -4.81
N PHE A 336 6.33 8.58 -4.12
CA PHE A 336 7.51 9.33 -3.73
C PHE A 336 8.38 9.70 -4.95
N ARG A 337 8.62 8.80 -5.89
CA ARG A 337 9.34 9.08 -7.14
C ARG A 337 8.67 10.21 -7.93
N ASN A 338 7.34 10.18 -8.05
CA ASN A 338 6.58 11.25 -8.69
C ASN A 338 6.57 12.58 -7.91
N ALA A 339 6.73 12.53 -6.59
CA ALA A 339 6.74 13.71 -5.74
C ALA A 339 8.12 14.35 -5.58
N ARG A 340 9.20 13.58 -5.87
CA ARG A 340 10.59 14.02 -5.71
C ARG A 340 10.88 15.24 -6.57
N GLN A 341 11.53 16.24 -6.00
CA GLN A 341 12.02 17.43 -6.66
C GLN A 341 13.56 17.40 -6.72
N ARG A 342 14.17 18.10 -7.68
CA ARG A 342 15.64 18.17 -7.84
C ARG A 342 16.36 18.59 -6.55
N LYS A 343 15.78 19.52 -5.79
CA LYS A 343 16.32 20.02 -4.51
C LYS A 343 16.38 18.96 -3.38
N HIS A 344 15.68 17.84 -3.53
CA HIS A 344 15.62 16.82 -2.47
C HIS A 344 16.90 16.00 -2.36
N HIS A 345 17.76 15.94 -3.40
CA HIS A 345 19.00 15.16 -3.42
C HIS A 345 18.86 13.77 -2.78
N LEU A 346 17.70 13.14 -2.94
CA LEU A 346 17.31 11.90 -2.31
C LEU A 346 17.10 10.82 -3.37
N GLU A 347 17.80 9.70 -3.24
CA GLU A 347 17.53 8.50 -4.00
C GLU A 347 16.40 7.72 -3.34
N ILE A 348 15.52 7.09 -4.14
CA ILE A 348 14.34 6.40 -3.59
C ILE A 348 14.23 5.02 -4.22
N TYR A 349 14.33 3.98 -3.38
CA TYR A 349 14.31 2.58 -3.79
C TYR A 349 13.38 1.75 -2.89
N ASN A 350 12.99 0.57 -3.36
CA ASN A 350 12.64 -0.49 -2.43
C ASN A 350 13.91 -1.23 -1.97
N ILE A 351 13.77 -2.06 -0.94
CA ILE A 351 14.92 -2.74 -0.32
C ILE A 351 15.55 -3.71 -1.32
N THR A 352 14.73 -4.45 -2.07
CA THR A 352 15.20 -5.44 -3.04
C THR A 352 15.96 -4.79 -4.19
N GLU A 353 15.49 -3.64 -4.68
CA GLU A 353 16.19 -2.86 -5.71
C GLU A 353 17.55 -2.35 -5.22
N LEU A 354 17.60 -1.80 -4.00
CA LEU A 354 18.88 -1.37 -3.42
C LEU A 354 19.85 -2.53 -3.32
N LEU A 355 19.43 -3.67 -2.79
CA LEU A 355 20.27 -4.86 -2.62
C LEU A 355 20.81 -5.35 -3.96
N ALA A 356 19.98 -5.48 -4.98
CA ALA A 356 20.40 -5.92 -6.31
C ALA A 356 21.49 -4.99 -6.89
N ARG A 357 21.30 -3.67 -6.83
CA ARG A 357 22.27 -2.67 -7.27
C ARG A 357 23.59 -2.74 -6.50
N LEU A 358 23.57 -2.99 -5.21
CA LEU A 358 24.78 -3.16 -4.39
C LEU A 358 25.58 -4.42 -4.79
N TYR A 359 24.89 -5.51 -5.11
CA TYR A 359 25.53 -6.73 -5.62
C TYR A 359 26.18 -6.49 -6.98
N GLU A 360 25.54 -5.71 -7.86
CA GLU A 360 26.09 -5.33 -9.17
C GLU A 360 27.37 -4.50 -9.05
N GLY A 361 27.35 -3.44 -8.24
CA GLY A 361 28.52 -2.61 -7.98
C GLY A 361 29.70 -3.40 -7.43
N ARG A 362 29.44 -4.45 -6.62
CA ARG A 362 30.50 -5.35 -6.14
C ARG A 362 31.06 -6.24 -7.25
N ALA A 363 30.23 -6.67 -8.20
CA ALA A 363 30.66 -7.48 -9.33
C ALA A 363 31.54 -6.70 -10.33
N THR A 364 31.19 -5.42 -10.58
CA THR A 364 32.00 -4.54 -11.42
C THR A 364 33.37 -4.22 -10.82
N ASN A 365 33.41 -3.88 -9.52
CA ASN A 365 34.66 -3.60 -8.82
C ASN A 365 35.61 -4.82 -8.77
N LYS A 366 35.09 -6.05 -8.73
CA LYS A 366 35.94 -7.26 -8.80
C LYS A 366 36.50 -7.51 -10.20
N LYS A 367 35.80 -7.11 -11.26
CA LYS A 367 36.31 -7.25 -12.65
C LYS A 367 37.38 -6.20 -13.01
N GLU A 368 37.34 -5.03 -12.37
CA GLU A 368 38.35 -3.99 -12.55
C GLU A 368 39.63 -4.25 -11.70
N ALA A 369 39.52 -5.09 -10.68
CA ALA A 369 40.63 -5.46 -9.79
C ALA A 369 41.32 -6.79 -10.16
N ALA A 370 40.83 -7.52 -11.15
CA ALA A 370 41.40 -8.75 -11.71
C ALA A 370 41.98 -8.52 -13.13
#